data_16b3325e3bd5c36545644a4cefc73697
#
_entry.id   16b3325e3bd5c36545644a4cefc73697
#
_cell.length_a   1.000
_cell.length_b   1.000
_cell.length_c   1.000
_cell.angle_alpha   90.00
_cell.angle_beta   90.00
_cell.angle_gamma   90.00
#
_symmetry.space_group_name_H-M   'P 1'
#
loop_
_entity.id
_entity.type
_entity.pdbx_description
1 polymer ?
#
loop_
_entity_poly.entity_id
_entity_poly.type
_entity_poly.pdbx_seq_one_letter_code
_entity_poly.pdbx_strand_id
1 'polypeptide(L)'
;MNGLEKYNQNFHDLDGRLIQPDLRIGFVLVPGFTILPLAGFIDTLRHAADESDCSQQVYCKWKILGPSMEPIPSSCGITIPPWELYGDPSEFDYIVVVGGQTDLLLSVSEQTYEFLKKAEELGIPLVGL
;
A
#
# COMPACT_ATOMS: atom_id res chain seq x y z
N MET A 1 11.75 -3.26 -18.11
CA MET A 1 10.75 -2.75 -17.14
C MET A 1 11.24 -3.10 -15.74
N ASN A 2 11.52 -2.12 -14.91
CA ASN A 2 11.85 -2.43 -13.52
C ASN A 2 10.57 -2.91 -12.80
N GLY A 3 10.71 -3.62 -11.67
CA GLY A 3 9.56 -4.25 -10.99
C GLY A 3 8.46 -3.27 -10.57
N LEU A 4 8.77 -1.98 -10.40
CA LEU A 4 7.83 -0.96 -9.97
C LEU A 4 6.98 -0.39 -11.11
N GLU A 5 7.50 -0.36 -12.34
CA GLU A 5 6.74 0.12 -13.50
C GLU A 5 5.53 -0.77 -13.79
N LYS A 6 5.60 -2.06 -13.45
CA LYS A 6 4.51 -3.02 -13.56
C LYS A 6 3.26 -2.58 -12.76
N TYR A 7 3.43 -1.90 -11.64
CA TYR A 7 2.34 -1.53 -10.73
C TYR A 7 1.68 -0.18 -11.06
N ASN A 8 2.29 0.60 -11.95
CA ASN A 8 1.76 1.90 -12.37
C ASN A 8 1.09 1.85 -13.76
N GLN A 9 0.89 0.65 -14.33
CA GLN A 9 0.27 0.50 -15.63
C GLN A 9 -1.22 0.81 -15.60
N ASN A 10 -1.70 1.46 -16.65
CA ASN A 10 -3.11 1.58 -16.95
C ASN A 10 -3.53 0.47 -17.90
N PHE A 11 -4.65 -0.15 -17.62
CA PHE A 11 -5.22 -1.22 -18.44
C PHE A 11 -6.45 -0.71 -19.19
N HIS A 12 -6.68 -1.26 -20.38
CA HIS A 12 -7.80 -0.91 -21.23
C HIS A 12 -8.60 -2.17 -21.57
N ASP A 13 -9.91 -2.02 -21.68
CA ASP A 13 -10.78 -3.09 -22.14
C ASP A 13 -10.63 -3.34 -23.65
N LEU A 14 -11.40 -4.29 -24.20
CA LEU A 14 -11.37 -4.64 -25.60
C LEU A 14 -11.83 -3.49 -26.52
N ASP A 15 -12.58 -2.53 -25.99
CA ASP A 15 -13.03 -1.33 -26.70
C ASP A 15 -12.05 -0.16 -26.56
N GLY A 16 -10.90 -0.37 -25.91
CA GLY A 16 -9.88 0.65 -25.65
C GLY A 16 -10.22 1.64 -24.56
N ARG A 17 -11.23 1.36 -23.71
CA ARG A 17 -11.59 2.20 -22.57
C ARG A 17 -10.71 1.89 -21.39
N LEU A 18 -10.30 2.94 -20.67
CA LEU A 18 -9.52 2.79 -19.43
C LEU A 18 -10.32 2.01 -18.39
N ILE A 19 -9.74 0.91 -17.91
CA ILE A 19 -10.30 0.14 -16.79
C ILE A 19 -9.99 0.89 -15.50
N GLN A 20 -11.05 1.28 -14.79
CA GLN A 20 -10.90 1.84 -13.44
C GLN A 20 -10.84 0.69 -12.43
N PRO A 21 -9.86 0.64 -11.53
CA PRO A 21 -9.83 -0.38 -10.50
C PRO A 21 -11.00 -0.21 -9.54
N ASP A 22 -11.58 -1.33 -9.12
CA ASP A 22 -12.67 -1.38 -8.15
C ASP A 22 -12.20 -1.10 -6.72
N LEU A 23 -10.90 -1.36 -6.46
CA LEU A 23 -10.30 -1.23 -5.14
C LEU A 23 -8.88 -0.66 -5.24
N ARG A 24 -8.62 0.38 -4.43
CA ARG A 24 -7.31 1.02 -4.28
C ARG A 24 -6.90 1.05 -2.83
N ILE A 25 -5.76 0.44 -2.51
CA ILE A 25 -5.26 0.35 -1.14
C ILE A 25 -3.87 0.99 -1.02
N GLY A 26 -3.73 1.87 -0.04
CA GLY A 26 -2.44 2.38 0.41
C GLY A 26 -1.98 1.66 1.67
N PHE A 27 -0.78 1.06 1.64
CA PHE A 27 -0.16 0.47 2.81
C PHE A 27 0.79 1.45 3.48
N VAL A 28 0.62 1.63 4.77
CA VAL A 28 1.52 2.38 5.65
C VAL A 28 2.21 1.38 6.57
N LEU A 29 3.51 1.22 6.42
CA LEU A 29 4.30 0.32 7.24
C LEU A 29 4.91 1.11 8.40
N VAL A 30 4.60 0.71 9.62
CA VAL A 30 5.26 1.25 10.81
C VAL A 30 6.60 0.54 10.99
N PRO A 31 7.72 1.25 11.25
CA PRO A 31 8.99 0.58 11.54
C PRO A 31 8.85 -0.50 12.61
N GLY A 32 9.39 -1.68 12.34
CA GLY A 32 9.15 -2.86 13.17
C GLY A 32 7.86 -3.62 12.85
N PHE A 33 7.22 -3.34 11.72
CA PHE A 33 5.99 -4.02 11.29
C PHE A 33 6.18 -5.54 11.15
N THR A 34 5.09 -6.29 11.30
CA THR A 34 5.08 -7.74 11.10
C THR A 34 4.82 -8.06 9.64
N ILE A 35 5.70 -8.88 9.02
CA ILE A 35 5.62 -9.19 7.58
C ILE A 35 4.41 -10.04 7.22
N LEU A 36 4.06 -11.03 8.04
CA LEU A 36 3.02 -12.01 7.69
C LEU A 36 1.65 -11.39 7.35
N PRO A 37 1.10 -10.45 8.14
CA PRO A 37 -0.14 -9.79 7.79
C PRO A 37 -0.06 -9.02 6.47
N LEU A 38 1.04 -8.30 6.23
CA LEU A 38 1.26 -7.58 4.99
C LEU A 38 1.29 -8.54 3.79
N ALA A 39 2.12 -9.59 3.87
CA ALA A 39 2.26 -10.56 2.80
C ALA A 39 0.94 -11.27 2.50
N GLY A 40 0.22 -11.72 3.53
CA GLY A 40 -1.08 -12.39 3.36
C GLY A 40 -2.13 -11.47 2.74
N PHE A 41 -2.16 -10.20 3.13
CA PHE A 41 -3.10 -9.25 2.56
C PHE A 41 -2.80 -8.98 1.08
N ILE A 42 -1.54 -8.71 0.73
CA ILE A 42 -1.12 -8.48 -0.65
C ILE A 42 -1.34 -9.73 -1.52
N ASP A 43 -1.02 -10.91 -1.02
CA ASP A 43 -1.27 -12.17 -1.74
C ASP A 43 -2.76 -12.38 -2.03
N THR A 44 -3.63 -12.03 -1.11
CA THR A 44 -5.08 -12.09 -1.33
C THR A 44 -5.51 -11.08 -2.42
N LEU A 45 -5.00 -9.84 -2.35
CA LEU A 45 -5.31 -8.82 -3.36
C LEU A 45 -4.85 -9.21 -4.76
N ARG A 46 -3.64 -9.79 -4.90
CA ARG A 46 -3.11 -10.16 -6.20
C ARG A 46 -3.92 -11.25 -6.89
N HIS A 47 -4.52 -12.18 -6.14
CA HIS A 47 -5.41 -13.19 -6.70
C HIS A 47 -6.73 -12.60 -7.22
N ALA A 48 -7.20 -11.51 -6.64
CA ALA A 48 -8.40 -10.81 -7.09
C ALA A 48 -8.10 -9.68 -8.11
N ALA A 49 -6.83 -9.43 -8.42
CA ALA A 49 -6.44 -8.26 -9.18
C ALA A 49 -6.64 -8.40 -10.69
N ASP A 50 -6.63 -9.61 -11.24
CA ASP A 50 -6.89 -9.88 -12.64
C ASP A 50 -7.57 -11.25 -12.85
N GLU A 51 -8.12 -11.46 -14.05
CA GLU A 51 -8.83 -12.71 -14.39
C GLU A 51 -7.88 -13.86 -14.76
N SER A 52 -6.62 -13.56 -15.06
CA SER A 52 -5.66 -14.52 -15.60
C SER A 52 -4.65 -15.04 -14.57
N ASP A 53 -4.78 -14.61 -13.32
CA ASP A 53 -3.85 -14.88 -12.21
C ASP A 53 -2.38 -14.55 -12.55
N CYS A 54 -2.20 -13.50 -13.36
CA CYS A 54 -0.89 -12.97 -13.73
C CYS A 54 -0.38 -11.93 -12.70
N SER A 55 -1.11 -11.71 -11.63
CA SER A 55 -0.81 -10.73 -10.59
C SER A 55 -0.64 -9.31 -11.12
N GLN A 56 -1.44 -8.96 -12.13
CA GLN A 56 -1.50 -7.60 -12.67
C GLN A 56 -2.53 -6.80 -11.86
N GLN A 57 -2.18 -5.58 -11.50
CA GLN A 57 -3.07 -4.71 -10.74
C GLN A 57 -4.14 -4.04 -11.64
N VAL A 58 -5.05 -4.83 -12.18
CA VAL A 58 -6.13 -4.35 -13.07
C VAL A 58 -7.31 -3.85 -12.25
N TYR A 59 -7.95 -4.73 -11.49
CA TYR A 59 -9.17 -4.44 -10.72
C TYR A 59 -8.88 -4.05 -9.27
N CYS A 60 -7.78 -4.56 -8.70
CA CYS A 60 -7.29 -4.17 -7.38
C CYS A 60 -5.91 -3.55 -7.53
N LYS A 61 -5.74 -2.33 -7.04
CA LYS A 61 -4.44 -1.63 -6.98
C LYS A 61 -4.01 -1.44 -5.55
N TRP A 62 -2.72 -1.56 -5.31
CA TRP A 62 -2.13 -1.28 -4.01
C TRP A 62 -0.76 -0.64 -4.18
N LYS A 63 -0.38 0.16 -3.19
CA LYS A 63 0.93 0.81 -3.11
C LYS A 63 1.45 0.77 -1.68
N ILE A 64 2.75 0.64 -1.54
CA ILE A 64 3.43 0.84 -0.27
C ILE A 64 3.91 2.27 -0.22
N LEU A 65 3.45 3.01 0.76
CA LEU A 65 3.69 4.44 0.92
C LEU A 65 4.66 4.69 2.08
N GLY A 66 5.40 5.77 2.00
CA GLY A 66 6.32 6.14 3.07
C GLY A 66 6.60 7.64 3.15
N PRO A 67 7.23 8.07 4.27
CA PRO A 67 7.62 9.47 4.46
C PRO A 67 8.84 9.86 3.63
N SER A 68 9.63 8.86 3.24
CA SER A 68 10.80 8.95 2.38
C SER A 68 10.93 7.66 1.58
N MET A 69 11.87 7.57 0.66
CA MET A 69 12.12 6.33 -0.10
C MET A 69 13.06 5.36 0.63
N GLU A 70 13.45 5.67 1.87
CA GLU A 70 14.27 4.78 2.68
C GLU A 70 13.53 3.48 3.02
N PRO A 71 14.21 2.32 2.94
CA PRO A 71 13.60 1.04 3.28
C PRO A 71 13.12 0.99 4.73
N ILE A 72 11.91 0.52 4.94
CA ILE A 72 11.27 0.41 6.26
C ILE A 72 11.61 -0.97 6.84
N PRO A 73 12.22 -1.07 8.02
CA PRO A 73 12.56 -2.33 8.63
C PRO A 73 11.34 -3.01 9.24
N SER A 74 11.21 -4.31 9.02
CA SER A 74 10.25 -5.15 9.72
C SER A 74 10.79 -5.65 11.06
N SER A 75 9.94 -6.29 11.86
CA SER A 75 10.33 -6.89 13.14
C SER A 75 11.35 -8.02 13.02
N CYS A 76 11.47 -8.67 11.86
CA CYS A 76 12.44 -9.74 11.61
C CYS A 76 13.71 -9.28 10.86
N GLY A 77 13.86 -7.97 10.61
CA GLY A 77 15.03 -7.39 9.96
C GLY A 77 14.97 -7.31 8.44
N ILE A 78 13.94 -7.89 7.80
CA ILE A 78 13.70 -7.67 6.36
C ILE A 78 13.21 -6.24 6.17
N THR A 79 13.77 -5.56 5.18
CA THR A 79 13.38 -4.18 4.86
C THR A 79 12.58 -4.11 3.57
N ILE A 80 11.56 -3.25 3.56
CA ILE A 80 10.73 -3.02 2.37
C ILE A 80 10.81 -1.53 2.02
N PRO A 81 11.29 -1.18 0.82
CA PRO A 81 11.26 0.20 0.36
C PRO A 81 9.81 0.61 0.02
N PRO A 82 9.40 1.83 0.34
CA PRO A 82 8.17 2.38 -0.20
C PRO A 82 8.23 2.47 -1.72
N TRP A 83 7.08 2.40 -2.36
CA TRP A 83 6.96 2.59 -3.81
C TRP A 83 6.76 4.06 -4.16
N GLU A 84 6.08 4.78 -3.28
CA GLU A 84 5.82 6.21 -3.42
C GLU A 84 5.88 6.92 -2.05
N LEU A 85 6.11 8.22 -2.08
CA LEU A 85 5.95 9.07 -0.91
C LEU A 85 4.45 9.26 -0.61
N TYR A 86 4.15 9.66 0.63
CA TYR A 86 2.80 10.07 0.98
C TYR A 86 2.32 11.22 0.07
N GLY A 87 1.20 11.00 -0.57
CA GLY A 87 0.51 11.99 -1.41
C GLY A 87 -0.88 12.30 -0.87
N ASP A 88 -1.87 12.35 -1.76
CA ASP A 88 -3.26 12.59 -1.38
C ASP A 88 -3.94 11.28 -0.94
N PRO A 89 -4.39 11.15 0.31
CA PRO A 89 -5.09 9.95 0.77
C PRO A 89 -6.38 9.64 0.00
N SER A 90 -7.00 10.63 -0.64
CA SER A 90 -8.23 10.46 -1.43
C SER A 90 -8.04 9.59 -2.69
N GLU A 91 -6.79 9.30 -3.07
CA GLU A 91 -6.49 8.34 -4.14
C GLU A 91 -6.82 6.89 -3.75
N PHE A 92 -7.05 6.62 -2.47
CA PHE A 92 -7.26 5.28 -1.93
C PHE A 92 -8.66 5.12 -1.36
N ASP A 93 -9.21 3.91 -1.52
CA ASP A 93 -10.47 3.51 -0.89
C ASP A 93 -10.26 3.10 0.57
N TYR A 94 -9.07 2.56 0.88
CA TYR A 94 -8.63 2.19 2.24
C TYR A 94 -7.15 2.49 2.43
N ILE A 95 -6.80 2.89 3.63
CA ILE A 95 -5.41 2.93 4.11
C ILE A 95 -5.22 1.80 5.12
N VAL A 96 -4.29 0.91 4.85
CA VAL A 96 -3.96 -0.23 5.71
C VAL A 96 -2.65 0.06 6.44
N VAL A 97 -2.73 0.16 7.76
CA VAL A 97 -1.57 0.40 8.63
C VAL A 97 -1.09 -0.93 9.19
N VAL A 98 0.14 -1.30 8.87
CA VAL A 98 0.76 -2.53 9.36
C VAL A 98 1.69 -2.21 10.51
N GLY A 99 1.33 -2.69 11.68
CA GLY A 99 2.10 -2.52 12.93
C GLY A 99 2.94 -3.76 13.27
N GLY A 100 3.49 -3.77 14.46
CA GLY A 100 4.33 -4.87 14.94
C GLY A 100 4.86 -4.63 16.33
N GLN A 101 6.18 -4.52 16.50
CA GLN A 101 6.82 -4.30 17.78
C GLN A 101 6.47 -2.93 18.36
N THR A 102 5.90 -2.92 19.55
CA THR A 102 5.42 -1.69 20.20
C THR A 102 6.52 -0.80 20.75
N ASP A 103 7.67 -1.34 21.06
CA ASP A 103 8.85 -0.61 21.53
C ASP A 103 9.49 0.29 20.46
N LEU A 104 9.20 0.03 19.18
CA LEU A 104 9.63 0.84 18.05
C LEU A 104 8.62 1.94 17.65
N LEU A 105 7.51 2.09 18.35
CA LEU A 105 6.50 3.13 18.08
C LEU A 105 7.08 4.56 18.15
N LEU A 106 8.18 4.75 18.88
CA LEU A 106 8.89 6.04 18.93
C LEU A 106 9.52 6.45 17.61
N SER A 107 9.59 5.54 16.62
CA SER A 107 10.16 5.79 15.30
C SER A 107 9.12 6.11 14.22
N VAL A 108 7.85 6.26 14.57
CA VAL A 108 6.82 6.73 13.64
C VAL A 108 7.08 8.20 13.32
N SER A 109 7.27 8.51 12.03
CA SER A 109 7.54 9.88 11.61
C SER A 109 6.32 10.79 11.75
N GLU A 110 6.56 12.09 11.93
CA GLU A 110 5.50 13.08 11.92
C GLU A 110 4.72 13.09 10.60
N GLN A 111 5.41 12.91 9.47
CA GLN A 111 4.77 12.83 8.16
C GLN A 111 3.79 11.65 8.05
N THR A 112 4.11 10.49 8.65
CA THR A 112 3.19 9.34 8.71
C THR A 112 1.95 9.71 9.51
N TYR A 113 2.14 10.35 10.64
CA TYR A 113 1.02 10.78 11.49
C TYR A 113 0.11 11.78 10.77
N GLU A 114 0.69 12.78 10.12
CA GLU A 114 -0.04 13.79 9.36
C GLU A 114 -0.82 13.18 8.18
N PHE A 115 -0.22 12.22 7.46
CA PHE A 115 -0.88 11.51 6.38
C PHE A 115 -2.12 10.73 6.89
N LEU A 116 -1.98 9.98 7.98
CA LEU A 116 -3.09 9.22 8.58
C LEU A 116 -4.19 10.14 9.10
N LYS A 117 -3.81 11.25 9.74
CA LYS A 117 -4.76 12.27 10.20
C LYS A 117 -5.55 12.88 9.04
N LYS A 118 -4.86 13.21 7.95
CA LYS A 118 -5.52 13.73 6.74
C LYS A 118 -6.48 12.69 6.13
N ALA A 119 -6.10 11.41 6.11
CA ALA A 119 -6.98 10.33 5.66
C ALA A 119 -8.25 10.26 6.51
N GLU A 120 -8.13 10.34 7.84
CA GLU A 120 -9.26 10.37 8.75
C GLU A 120 -10.17 11.59 8.49
N GLU A 121 -9.60 12.78 8.36
CA GLU A 121 -10.35 14.01 8.06
C GLU A 121 -11.13 13.94 6.74
N LEU A 122 -10.59 13.22 5.74
CA LEU A 122 -11.24 12.99 4.45
C LEU A 122 -12.23 11.82 4.48
N GLY A 123 -12.38 11.14 5.61
CA GLY A 123 -13.28 9.99 5.75
C GLY A 123 -12.78 8.72 5.05
N ILE A 124 -11.48 8.62 4.74
CA ILE A 124 -10.88 7.39 4.20
C ILE A 124 -10.73 6.37 5.33
N PRO A 125 -11.34 5.17 5.21
CA PRO A 125 -11.25 4.15 6.24
C PRO A 125 -9.81 3.70 6.50
N LEU A 126 -9.44 3.62 7.79
CA LEU A 126 -8.17 3.08 8.24
C LEU A 126 -8.35 1.65 8.74
N VAL A 127 -7.51 0.74 8.28
CA VAL A 127 -7.49 -0.67 8.70
C VAL A 127 -6.17 -0.95 9.40
N GLY A 128 -6.22 -1.46 10.62
CA GLY A 128 -5.04 -1.89 11.37
C GLY A 128 -4.78 -3.39 11.20
N LEU A 129 -3.54 -3.74 10.95
CA LEU A 129 -3.06 -5.12 10.93
C LEU A 129 -1.96 -5.31 11.98
#